data_2116bfefc7b5d420859a1d2c5881acb5
#
_entry.id   2116bfefc7b5d420859a1d2c5881acb5
#
_cell.length_a   1.000
_cell.length_b   1.000
_cell.length_c   1.000
_cell.angle_alpha   90.00
_cell.angle_beta   90.00
_cell.angle_gamma   90.00
#
_symmetry.space_group_name_H-M   'P 1'
#
loop_
_entity.id
_entity.type
_entity.pdbx_description
1 polymer ?
#
loop_
_entity_poly.entity_id
_entity_poly.type
_entity_poly.pdbx_seq_one_letter_code
_entity_poly.pdbx_strand_id
1 'polypeptide(L)'
;MKQIVLLGLAFAWALSACGGGNPADRAKKVASVEHLKTYTEAIAHDSCEGRRPFSAGADRAVGYIAEQMKAVGLKPVSGESYFQPVPIISSRTVCPEPMRLRTPKQTLSLEWLEGYTAFSARIEPEITLKDAPLFFAGYGIVAPEYGKNDYAGIEHPEDKVAVVIVNDPGLGSTDESYFNGDIMTYYGRWMYKFEEGARQGVKGVLIIHEDRGAGYPWSVVRASARSKMYVESDSEAYHCPLNGWIQQEVARQLLADNGYDLDQLIAEAKKPDFKPFDLKSTVSVKMENTFERQESPNVVGYIPGSGETDESVVYLGHWDHLGYGAPINGDSLINGATDNAVAIAWMLEIARCFEALPKASRRNIVFLSPTCEETGFLGTKYYVEHPLFPIEKVAAVINLDVFPLWGENNDVTITGYGNSDLDSTLAVLAKPYGRYIMPDPDAYNGMFYRSDHFPFVQRGVPAMFAKGWNDNRQHGKEWAKEQIAKYWAETYHKPTDQTHPESDDYSGLLQEVQLFFDLGYQLANEEGYPKWNPKSEFANVLKR
;
A
#
# COMPACT_ATOMS: atom_id res chain seq x y z
N MET A 1 -11.21 -27.05 81.72
CA MET A 1 -11.06 -27.66 80.41
C MET A 1 -12.35 -27.44 79.65
N LYS A 2 -12.44 -26.47 78.81
CA LYS A 2 -13.59 -26.16 77.96
C LYS A 2 -13.18 -26.33 76.54
N GLN A 3 -13.71 -27.30 75.82
CA GLN A 3 -13.56 -27.49 74.38
C GLN A 3 -14.44 -26.48 73.66
N ILE A 4 -13.87 -25.71 72.77
CA ILE A 4 -14.55 -24.85 71.86
C ILE A 4 -14.71 -25.62 70.55
N VAL A 5 -15.96 -25.89 70.18
CA VAL A 5 -16.29 -26.43 68.84
C VAL A 5 -16.47 -25.31 67.88
N LEU A 6 -15.58 -25.22 66.84
CA LEU A 6 -15.73 -24.33 65.70
C LEU A 6 -16.65 -25.00 64.68
N LEU A 7 -17.84 -24.44 64.46
CA LEU A 7 -18.65 -24.71 63.28
C LEU A 7 -18.11 -23.94 62.07
N GLY A 8 -17.57 -24.65 61.10
CA GLY A 8 -17.24 -24.12 59.79
C GLY A 8 -18.49 -24.02 58.92
N LEU A 9 -18.91 -22.79 58.61
CA LEU A 9 -19.89 -22.51 57.56
C LEU A 9 -19.21 -22.61 56.19
N ALA A 10 -19.49 -23.72 55.49
CA ALA A 10 -19.13 -23.84 54.06
C ALA A 10 -20.15 -23.05 53.24
N PHE A 11 -19.72 -21.89 52.70
CA PHE A 11 -20.47 -21.16 51.69
C PHE A 11 -20.27 -21.89 50.35
N ALA A 12 -21.27 -22.65 49.94
CA ALA A 12 -21.33 -23.21 48.59
C ALA A 12 -21.65 -22.10 47.61
N TRP A 13 -20.64 -21.66 46.85
CA TRP A 13 -20.85 -20.85 45.65
C TRP A 13 -21.46 -21.78 44.59
N ALA A 14 -22.74 -21.64 44.37
CA ALA A 14 -23.41 -22.19 43.21
C ALA A 14 -22.94 -21.41 41.98
N LEU A 15 -21.95 -21.94 41.28
CA LEU A 15 -21.61 -21.52 39.93
C LEU A 15 -22.80 -21.86 39.01
N SER A 16 -23.66 -20.89 38.78
CA SER A 16 -24.60 -20.93 37.65
C SER A 16 -23.78 -20.96 36.37
N ALA A 17 -23.50 -22.15 35.87
CA ALA A 17 -23.00 -22.37 34.53
C ALA A 17 -24.13 -22.05 33.52
N CYS A 18 -24.44 -20.76 33.32
CA CYS A 18 -25.09 -20.32 32.11
C CYS A 18 -24.09 -20.50 30.97
N GLY A 19 -24.46 -21.23 29.92
CA GLY A 19 -23.67 -21.54 28.75
C GLY A 19 -23.16 -20.28 28.02
N GLY A 20 -22.03 -19.75 28.48
CA GLY A 20 -21.42 -18.54 27.98
C GLY A 20 -20.22 -18.88 27.13
N GLY A 21 -20.44 -19.22 25.85
CA GLY A 21 -19.36 -19.15 24.84
C GLY A 21 -18.83 -17.74 24.76
N ASN A 22 -17.56 -17.58 24.33
CA ASN A 22 -16.91 -16.27 24.10
C ASN A 22 -17.86 -15.35 23.31
N PRO A 23 -18.13 -14.11 23.75
CA PRO A 23 -18.97 -13.18 23.01
C PRO A 23 -18.52 -12.97 21.57
N ALA A 24 -17.21 -12.94 21.30
CA ALA A 24 -16.64 -12.85 19.97
C ALA A 24 -17.02 -14.05 19.08
N ASP A 25 -17.02 -15.29 19.63
CA ASP A 25 -17.43 -16.50 18.88
C ASP A 25 -18.91 -16.50 18.48
N ARG A 26 -19.74 -15.76 19.20
CA ARG A 26 -21.15 -15.58 18.84
C ARG A 26 -21.31 -14.45 17.82
N ALA A 27 -20.59 -13.37 18.01
CA ALA A 27 -20.65 -12.19 17.15
C ALA A 27 -20.25 -12.53 15.71
N LYS A 28 -19.15 -13.25 15.49
CA LYS A 28 -18.69 -13.61 14.14
C LYS A 28 -19.61 -14.56 13.36
N LYS A 29 -20.62 -15.18 14.02
CA LYS A 29 -21.61 -16.02 13.35
C LYS A 29 -22.63 -15.23 12.52
N VAL A 30 -22.68 -13.92 12.64
CA VAL A 30 -23.56 -13.09 11.82
C VAL A 30 -23.00 -12.87 10.40
N ALA A 31 -21.68 -13.08 10.24
CA ALA A 31 -21.05 -13.00 8.93
C ALA A 31 -21.49 -14.17 8.04
N SER A 32 -21.76 -13.90 6.78
CA SER A 32 -22.27 -14.88 5.83
C SER A 32 -21.70 -14.70 4.43
N VAL A 33 -21.56 -15.82 3.72
CA VAL A 33 -21.20 -15.86 2.30
C VAL A 33 -22.21 -15.08 1.46
N GLU A 34 -23.49 -15.13 1.78
CA GLU A 34 -24.56 -14.44 1.07
C GLU A 34 -24.37 -12.91 1.07
N HIS A 35 -24.02 -12.34 2.24
CA HIS A 35 -23.75 -10.90 2.33
C HIS A 35 -22.49 -10.53 1.57
N LEU A 36 -21.39 -11.31 1.73
CA LEU A 36 -20.14 -11.06 1.01
C LEU A 36 -20.38 -11.05 -0.50
N LYS A 37 -21.13 -12.03 -1.01
CA LYS A 37 -21.52 -12.09 -2.42
C LYS A 37 -22.32 -10.86 -2.83
N THR A 38 -23.38 -10.51 -2.07
CA THR A 38 -24.24 -9.39 -2.36
C THR A 38 -23.46 -8.06 -2.44
N TYR A 39 -22.57 -7.80 -1.48
CA TYR A 39 -21.77 -6.58 -1.46
C TYR A 39 -20.77 -6.54 -2.62
N THR A 40 -20.06 -7.63 -2.86
CA THR A 40 -19.06 -7.71 -3.94
C THR A 40 -19.73 -7.52 -5.30
N GLU A 41 -20.83 -8.24 -5.58
CA GLU A 41 -21.56 -8.12 -6.84
C GLU A 41 -22.13 -6.71 -7.06
N ALA A 42 -22.62 -6.05 -6.00
CA ALA A 42 -23.14 -4.68 -6.12
C ALA A 42 -22.05 -3.65 -6.43
N ILE A 43 -20.88 -3.78 -5.81
CA ILE A 43 -19.76 -2.84 -5.97
C ILE A 43 -19.01 -3.10 -7.29
N ALA A 44 -18.87 -4.35 -7.70
CA ALA A 44 -18.27 -4.74 -8.98
C ALA A 44 -19.24 -4.74 -10.16
N HIS A 45 -20.50 -4.28 -9.97
CA HIS A 45 -21.51 -4.26 -11.02
C HIS A 45 -21.15 -3.25 -12.11
N ASP A 46 -21.52 -3.55 -13.36
CA ASP A 46 -21.28 -2.70 -14.53
C ASP A 46 -21.78 -1.25 -14.37
N SER A 47 -22.86 -1.06 -13.60
CA SER A 47 -23.38 0.29 -13.30
C SER A 47 -22.41 1.16 -12.52
N CYS A 48 -21.43 0.56 -11.84
CA CYS A 48 -20.35 1.27 -11.16
C CYS A 48 -19.21 1.68 -12.10
N GLU A 49 -19.27 1.30 -13.39
CA GLU A 49 -18.33 1.73 -14.43
C GLU A 49 -16.85 1.53 -14.05
N GLY A 50 -16.55 0.44 -13.32
CA GLY A 50 -15.22 0.16 -12.78
C GLY A 50 -14.72 1.22 -11.79
N ARG A 51 -15.60 1.94 -11.14
CA ARG A 51 -15.37 2.85 -9.99
C ARG A 51 -14.20 3.84 -10.15
N ARG A 52 -13.93 4.25 -11.40
CA ARG A 52 -12.87 5.23 -11.62
C ARG A 52 -13.22 6.54 -10.89
N PRO A 53 -12.34 7.09 -10.05
CA PRO A 53 -12.56 8.38 -9.40
C PRO A 53 -13.03 9.46 -10.39
N PHE A 54 -13.91 10.35 -9.95
CA PHE A 54 -14.53 11.43 -10.73
C PHE A 54 -15.52 10.96 -11.82
N SER A 55 -16.03 9.74 -11.74
CA SER A 55 -17.04 9.21 -12.66
C SER A 55 -18.39 9.05 -11.98
N ALA A 56 -19.46 9.03 -12.77
CA ALA A 56 -20.80 8.73 -12.24
C ALA A 56 -20.89 7.31 -11.65
N GLY A 57 -20.06 6.38 -12.13
CA GLY A 57 -19.93 5.05 -11.56
C GLY A 57 -19.32 5.07 -10.16
N ALA A 58 -18.30 5.91 -9.95
CA ALA A 58 -17.71 6.14 -8.63
C ALA A 58 -18.74 6.71 -7.64
N ASP A 59 -19.54 7.71 -8.06
CA ASP A 59 -20.57 8.30 -7.21
C ASP A 59 -21.60 7.24 -6.76
N ARG A 60 -21.98 6.32 -7.64
CA ARG A 60 -22.87 5.20 -7.31
C ARG A 60 -22.23 4.24 -6.30
N ALA A 61 -20.95 3.90 -6.50
CA ALA A 61 -20.23 3.00 -5.61
C ALA A 61 -20.09 3.58 -4.20
N VAL A 62 -19.61 4.83 -4.07
CA VAL A 62 -19.44 5.47 -2.74
C VAL A 62 -20.78 5.70 -2.04
N GLY A 63 -21.84 6.04 -2.79
CA GLY A 63 -23.21 6.14 -2.26
C GLY A 63 -23.68 4.81 -1.69
N TYR A 64 -23.49 3.71 -2.43
CA TYR A 64 -23.83 2.36 -1.95
C TYR A 64 -23.04 1.99 -0.70
N ILE A 65 -21.72 2.22 -0.67
CA ILE A 65 -20.87 1.91 0.49
C ILE A 65 -21.36 2.66 1.73
N ALA A 66 -21.63 3.97 1.60
CA ALA A 66 -22.14 4.79 2.71
C ALA A 66 -23.50 4.29 3.21
N GLU A 67 -24.41 3.89 2.30
CA GLU A 67 -25.70 3.30 2.66
C GLU A 67 -25.54 1.98 3.41
N GLN A 68 -24.61 1.10 2.98
CA GLN A 68 -24.34 -0.16 3.67
C GLN A 68 -23.67 0.07 5.03
N MET A 69 -22.73 1.00 5.15
CA MET A 69 -22.15 1.38 6.46
C MET A 69 -23.26 1.82 7.43
N LYS A 70 -24.18 2.64 6.97
CA LYS A 70 -25.34 3.07 7.77
C LYS A 70 -26.26 1.91 8.13
N ALA A 71 -26.56 1.02 7.18
CA ALA A 71 -27.42 -0.14 7.38
C ALA A 71 -26.85 -1.15 8.39
N VAL A 72 -25.53 -1.29 8.40
CA VAL A 72 -24.82 -2.11 9.39
C VAL A 72 -24.82 -1.47 10.78
N GLY A 73 -24.96 -0.16 10.91
CA GLY A 73 -25.00 0.55 12.20
C GLY A 73 -23.81 1.46 12.49
N LEU A 74 -22.87 1.61 11.55
CA LEU A 74 -21.71 2.48 11.72
C LEU A 74 -22.15 3.94 11.88
N LYS A 75 -21.39 4.68 12.67
CA LYS A 75 -21.57 6.13 12.83
C LYS A 75 -20.84 6.89 11.73
N PRO A 76 -21.42 7.97 11.21
CA PRO A 76 -20.73 8.88 10.31
C PRO A 76 -19.67 9.71 11.05
N VAL A 77 -18.65 10.18 10.33
CA VAL A 77 -17.49 10.87 10.90
C VAL A 77 -17.61 12.38 10.93
N SER A 78 -18.54 12.96 10.16
CA SER A 78 -18.76 14.41 10.09
C SER A 78 -20.26 14.73 10.00
N GLY A 79 -20.87 15.05 11.15
CA GLY A 79 -22.32 15.27 11.22
C GLY A 79 -23.09 14.00 10.83
N GLU A 80 -23.78 14.03 9.68
CA GLU A 80 -24.46 12.86 9.11
C GLU A 80 -23.69 12.25 7.91
N SER A 81 -22.50 12.78 7.58
CA SER A 81 -21.72 12.38 6.41
C SER A 81 -20.71 11.29 6.73
N TYR A 82 -20.64 10.30 5.85
CA TYR A 82 -19.59 9.27 5.81
C TYR A 82 -18.42 9.68 4.92
N PHE A 83 -18.46 10.87 4.31
CA PHE A 83 -17.47 11.29 3.32
C PHE A 83 -16.45 12.25 3.93
N GLN A 84 -15.18 11.98 3.66
CA GLN A 84 -14.08 12.92 3.80
C GLN A 84 -13.66 13.35 2.40
N PRO A 85 -13.96 14.58 1.97
CA PRO A 85 -13.54 15.09 0.67
C PRO A 85 -12.01 15.12 0.55
N VAL A 86 -11.48 14.59 -0.55
CA VAL A 86 -10.04 14.59 -0.87
C VAL A 86 -9.82 15.45 -2.10
N PRO A 87 -9.16 16.61 -1.99
CA PRO A 87 -8.85 17.47 -3.12
C PRO A 87 -7.71 16.86 -3.94
N ILE A 88 -7.93 16.66 -5.22
CA ILE A 88 -7.01 16.01 -6.14
C ILE A 88 -6.69 16.93 -7.32
N ILE A 89 -5.40 17.01 -7.66
CA ILE A 89 -4.92 17.62 -8.88
C ILE A 89 -4.48 16.52 -9.83
N SER A 90 -5.17 16.40 -10.95
CA SER A 90 -4.72 15.57 -12.08
C SER A 90 -3.78 16.39 -12.95
N SER A 91 -2.58 15.87 -13.21
CA SER A 91 -1.59 16.46 -14.10
C SER A 91 -1.41 15.58 -15.33
N ARG A 92 -1.45 16.20 -16.49
CA ARG A 92 -1.08 15.56 -17.76
C ARG A 92 0.17 16.23 -18.32
N THR A 93 1.23 15.43 -18.51
CA THR A 93 2.52 15.88 -19.02
C THR A 93 2.70 15.45 -20.48
N VAL A 94 3.28 16.34 -21.28
CA VAL A 94 3.78 16.08 -22.64
C VAL A 94 5.20 16.63 -22.73
N CYS A 95 6.11 15.85 -23.34
CA CYS A 95 7.44 16.34 -23.70
C CYS A 95 7.47 16.57 -25.22
N PRO A 96 7.34 17.83 -25.68
CA PRO A 96 7.21 18.14 -27.12
C PRO A 96 8.50 17.98 -27.91
N GLU A 97 9.64 17.92 -27.22
CA GLU A 97 10.97 17.75 -27.80
C GLU A 97 11.67 16.55 -27.16
N PRO A 98 12.58 15.86 -27.90
CA PRO A 98 13.42 14.82 -27.31
C PRO A 98 14.25 15.34 -26.15
N MET A 99 14.41 14.54 -25.08
CA MET A 99 15.41 14.81 -24.05
C MET A 99 16.80 14.67 -24.64
N ARG A 100 17.67 15.61 -24.33
CA ARG A 100 19.07 15.59 -24.78
C ARG A 100 20.00 15.35 -23.61
N LEU A 101 20.78 14.29 -23.70
CA LEU A 101 21.90 14.02 -22.78
C LEU A 101 23.18 14.34 -23.54
N ARG A 102 23.84 15.45 -23.17
CA ARG A 102 25.14 15.81 -23.74
C ARG A 102 26.22 15.11 -22.93
N THR A 103 27.00 14.28 -23.58
CA THR A 103 28.12 13.55 -22.99
C THR A 103 29.45 14.09 -23.53
N PRO A 104 30.61 13.68 -22.98
CA PRO A 104 31.93 14.03 -23.55
C PRO A 104 32.14 13.57 -24.98
N LYS A 105 31.41 12.56 -25.46
CA LYS A 105 31.62 11.95 -26.78
C LYS A 105 30.53 12.32 -27.77
N GLN A 106 29.28 12.54 -27.32
CA GLN A 106 28.15 12.77 -28.23
C GLN A 106 26.97 13.45 -27.51
N THR A 107 25.91 13.70 -28.26
CA THR A 107 24.60 14.06 -27.70
C THR A 107 23.61 12.94 -28.00
N LEU A 108 23.10 12.29 -26.95
CA LEU A 108 22.01 11.31 -27.06
C LEU A 108 20.69 12.08 -27.14
N SER A 109 19.90 11.82 -28.16
CA SER A 109 18.57 12.37 -28.35
C SER A 109 17.56 11.25 -28.05
N LEU A 110 16.78 11.42 -26.99
CA LEU A 110 15.88 10.36 -26.47
C LEU A 110 14.43 10.74 -26.75
N GLU A 111 13.71 9.84 -27.39
CA GLU A 111 12.27 10.02 -27.62
C GLU A 111 11.49 9.72 -26.32
N TRP A 112 10.52 10.61 -26.04
CA TRP A 112 9.66 10.47 -24.87
C TRP A 112 8.87 9.17 -24.90
N LEU A 113 8.79 8.48 -23.75
CA LEU A 113 8.18 7.17 -23.53
C LEU A 113 8.96 5.98 -24.14
N GLU A 114 9.87 6.23 -25.06
CA GLU A 114 10.72 5.16 -25.61
C GLU A 114 12.05 5.08 -24.84
N GLY A 115 12.83 6.15 -24.80
CA GLY A 115 14.11 6.17 -24.10
C GLY A 115 14.05 6.69 -22.66
N TYR A 116 13.04 7.49 -22.36
CA TYR A 116 12.85 8.10 -21.04
C TYR A 116 11.38 8.37 -20.73
N THR A 117 11.10 8.60 -19.44
CA THR A 117 9.87 9.24 -18.97
C THR A 117 10.21 10.46 -18.12
N ALA A 118 9.30 11.44 -18.07
CA ALA A 118 9.47 12.63 -17.25
C ALA A 118 8.12 13.12 -16.73
N PHE A 119 8.10 13.61 -15.50
CA PHE A 119 6.98 14.27 -14.86
C PHE A 119 7.47 15.17 -13.71
N SER A 120 6.59 16.00 -13.18
CA SER A 120 6.85 16.80 -11.97
C SER A 120 5.61 16.84 -11.08
N ALA A 121 5.81 16.91 -9.77
CA ALA A 121 4.77 17.23 -8.81
C ALA A 121 4.54 18.75 -8.66
N ARG A 122 5.31 19.59 -9.33
CA ARG A 122 5.09 21.04 -9.35
C ARG A 122 3.88 21.38 -10.20
N ILE A 123 3.08 22.33 -9.74
CA ILE A 123 1.91 22.83 -10.47
C ILE A 123 2.36 23.99 -11.38
N GLU A 124 3.23 23.69 -12.32
CA GLU A 124 3.82 24.62 -13.29
C GLU A 124 3.45 24.18 -14.72
N PRO A 125 2.80 25.06 -15.53
CA PRO A 125 2.38 24.71 -16.89
C PRO A 125 3.54 24.33 -17.82
N GLU A 126 4.72 24.90 -17.59
CA GLU A 126 5.93 24.60 -18.35
C GLU A 126 7.12 24.45 -17.40
N ILE A 127 7.87 23.38 -17.58
CA ILE A 127 9.13 23.16 -16.88
C ILE A 127 10.20 22.88 -17.93
N THR A 128 11.25 23.70 -17.91
CA THR A 128 12.39 23.55 -18.82
C THR A 128 13.69 23.46 -18.04
N LEU A 129 14.42 22.37 -18.23
CA LEU A 129 15.81 22.23 -17.80
C LEU A 129 16.70 22.40 -19.05
N LYS A 130 17.73 23.24 -18.92
CA LYS A 130 18.70 23.48 -20.01
C LYS A 130 20.10 23.23 -19.49
N ASP A 131 20.78 22.26 -20.12
CA ASP A 131 22.15 21.86 -19.79
C ASP A 131 22.41 21.67 -18.27
N ALA A 132 21.43 21.11 -17.54
CA ALA A 132 21.59 20.84 -16.12
C ALA A 132 22.63 19.73 -15.90
N PRO A 133 23.67 19.96 -15.06
CA PRO A 133 24.70 18.97 -14.81
C PRO A 133 24.15 17.67 -14.22
N LEU A 134 24.74 16.54 -14.59
CA LEU A 134 24.40 15.23 -14.06
C LEU A 134 25.44 14.76 -13.04
N PHE A 135 24.99 14.04 -12.02
CA PHE A 135 25.87 13.28 -11.14
C PHE A 135 25.30 11.87 -10.89
N PHE A 136 26.18 10.91 -10.63
CA PHE A 136 25.77 9.55 -10.30
C PHE A 136 25.71 9.39 -8.78
N ALA A 137 24.53 9.03 -8.27
CA ALA A 137 24.25 8.93 -6.84
C ALA A 137 23.92 7.47 -6.42
N GLY A 138 24.60 6.49 -7.03
CA GLY A 138 24.40 5.08 -6.64
C GLY A 138 22.94 4.69 -6.65
N TYR A 139 22.42 4.23 -5.50
CA TYR A 139 21.00 3.91 -5.31
C TYR A 139 20.14 5.12 -4.90
N GLY A 140 20.73 6.31 -4.70
CA GLY A 140 20.01 7.50 -4.24
C GLY A 140 19.42 7.35 -2.84
N ILE A 141 20.16 6.76 -1.92
CA ILE A 141 19.71 6.37 -0.58
C ILE A 141 20.45 7.14 0.49
N VAL A 142 19.70 7.60 1.52
CA VAL A 142 20.24 8.06 2.80
C VAL A 142 19.67 7.19 3.91
N ALA A 143 20.47 6.24 4.39
CA ALA A 143 20.11 5.24 5.39
C ALA A 143 21.23 5.14 6.45
N PRO A 144 21.19 6.02 7.48
CA PRO A 144 22.24 6.09 8.50
C PRO A 144 22.45 4.78 9.25
N GLU A 145 21.41 3.98 9.46
CA GLU A 145 21.45 2.67 10.13
C GLU A 145 22.26 1.64 9.37
N TYR A 146 22.38 1.79 8.05
CA TYR A 146 23.26 0.98 7.19
C TYR A 146 24.58 1.70 6.87
N GLY A 147 24.84 2.87 7.45
CA GLY A 147 26.02 3.67 7.18
C GLY A 147 26.08 4.23 5.75
N LYS A 148 24.92 4.31 5.06
CA LYS A 148 24.84 4.70 3.64
C LYS A 148 24.32 6.11 3.46
N ASN A 149 25.03 6.89 2.61
CA ASN A 149 24.56 8.20 2.14
C ASN A 149 25.09 8.44 0.73
N ASP A 150 24.21 8.22 -0.25
CA ASP A 150 24.50 8.32 -1.69
C ASP A 150 24.50 9.78 -2.21
N TYR A 151 24.26 10.76 -1.34
CA TYR A 151 24.32 12.21 -1.67
C TYR A 151 25.48 12.92 -0.97
N ALA A 152 26.27 12.20 -0.14
CA ALA A 152 27.29 12.81 0.69
C ALA A 152 28.42 13.43 -0.14
N GLY A 153 28.67 14.74 0.05
CA GLY A 153 29.80 15.45 -0.57
C GLY A 153 29.51 15.99 -1.97
N ILE A 154 28.27 15.89 -2.47
CA ILE A 154 27.88 16.58 -3.70
C ILE A 154 27.70 18.07 -3.39
N GLU A 155 28.47 18.89 -4.12
CA GLU A 155 28.36 20.36 -4.06
C GLU A 155 27.23 20.86 -4.97
N HIS A 156 26.48 21.86 -4.53
CA HIS A 156 25.41 22.49 -5.29
C HIS A 156 24.38 21.50 -5.88
N PRO A 157 23.75 20.63 -5.04
CA PRO A 157 22.77 19.66 -5.54
C PRO A 157 21.56 20.34 -6.19
N GLU A 158 21.21 21.55 -5.78
CA GLU A 158 20.10 22.36 -6.32
C GLU A 158 20.24 22.69 -7.82
N ASP A 159 21.44 22.60 -8.37
CA ASP A 159 21.70 22.81 -9.79
C ASP A 159 21.77 21.53 -10.60
N LYS A 160 21.84 20.37 -9.96
CA LYS A 160 22.18 19.09 -10.57
C LYS A 160 21.01 18.11 -10.60
N VAL A 161 21.06 17.19 -11.57
CA VAL A 161 20.13 16.07 -11.68
C VAL A 161 20.86 14.78 -11.30
N ALA A 162 20.30 14.05 -10.34
CA ALA A 162 20.81 12.76 -9.88
C ALA A 162 20.42 11.64 -10.85
N VAL A 163 21.39 10.80 -11.22
CA VAL A 163 21.17 9.52 -11.91
C VAL A 163 21.32 8.42 -10.88
N VAL A 164 20.27 7.63 -10.64
CA VAL A 164 20.20 6.63 -9.57
C VAL A 164 19.75 5.27 -10.08
N ILE A 165 20.21 4.20 -9.42
CA ILE A 165 19.82 2.82 -9.68
C ILE A 165 18.49 2.54 -8.99
N VAL A 166 17.58 1.82 -9.65
CA VAL A 166 16.33 1.32 -9.04
C VAL A 166 16.63 0.23 -7.99
N ASN A 167 15.72 0.03 -7.02
CA ASN A 167 15.86 -0.90 -5.91
C ASN A 167 16.91 -0.44 -4.86
N ASP A 168 17.40 -1.32 -4.02
CA ASP A 168 18.35 -1.07 -2.96
C ASP A 168 19.57 -2.04 -3.04
N PRO A 169 20.63 -1.80 -2.26
CA PRO A 169 21.83 -2.62 -2.29
C PRO A 169 21.62 -4.09 -1.95
N GLY A 170 20.51 -4.44 -1.27
CA GLY A 170 20.18 -5.82 -0.87
C GLY A 170 19.77 -6.72 -2.03
N LEU A 171 19.29 -6.16 -3.13
CA LEU A 171 18.79 -6.94 -4.27
C LEU A 171 19.80 -8.02 -4.72
N GLY A 172 19.36 -9.29 -4.66
CA GLY A 172 20.15 -10.46 -5.00
C GLY A 172 21.15 -10.88 -3.92
N SER A 173 21.11 -10.30 -2.73
CA SER A 173 21.94 -10.68 -1.59
C SER A 173 21.24 -11.70 -0.69
N THR A 174 22.01 -12.60 -0.09
CA THR A 174 21.56 -13.49 0.99
C THR A 174 21.92 -12.94 2.39
N ASP A 175 22.58 -11.78 2.46
CA ASP A 175 22.94 -11.12 3.72
C ASP A 175 21.79 -10.23 4.19
N GLU A 176 20.94 -10.77 5.06
CA GLU A 176 19.80 -10.04 5.64
C GLU A 176 20.22 -8.93 6.63
N SER A 177 21.50 -8.83 7.01
CA SER A 177 21.98 -7.77 7.88
C SER A 177 22.16 -6.42 7.17
N TYR A 178 22.15 -6.43 5.83
CA TYR A 178 22.34 -5.26 5.00
C TYR A 178 21.18 -5.13 4.00
N PHE A 179 20.32 -4.12 4.17
CA PHE A 179 19.10 -3.89 3.42
C PHE A 179 18.19 -5.12 3.31
N ASN A 180 18.04 -5.90 4.40
CA ASN A 180 17.22 -7.11 4.48
C ASN A 180 17.50 -8.17 3.39
N GLY A 181 18.70 -8.20 2.83
CA GLY A 181 19.03 -9.11 1.72
C GLY A 181 18.15 -8.87 0.49
N ASP A 182 17.64 -9.93 -0.13
CA ASP A 182 16.80 -9.82 -1.35
C ASP A 182 15.38 -9.26 -1.08
N ILE A 183 15.00 -9.06 0.19
CA ILE A 183 13.70 -8.44 0.55
C ILE A 183 13.82 -6.93 0.38
N MET A 184 13.04 -6.36 -0.53
CA MET A 184 13.07 -4.90 -0.78
C MET A 184 12.73 -4.12 0.49
N THR A 185 13.57 -3.15 0.84
CA THR A 185 13.26 -2.11 1.84
C THR A 185 12.52 -0.94 1.19
N TYR A 186 11.99 0.01 1.98
CA TYR A 186 11.40 1.24 1.43
C TYR A 186 12.40 2.05 0.61
N TYR A 187 13.67 2.00 0.97
CA TYR A 187 14.77 2.62 0.21
C TYR A 187 14.84 2.12 -1.24
N GLY A 188 14.42 0.87 -1.51
CA GLY A 188 14.37 0.29 -2.85
C GLY A 188 13.24 0.82 -3.73
N ARG A 189 12.19 1.37 -3.13
CA ARG A 189 11.03 1.88 -3.90
C ARG A 189 11.40 3.11 -4.73
N TRP A 190 10.89 3.15 -5.95
CA TRP A 190 11.10 4.28 -6.85
C TRP A 190 10.55 5.60 -6.29
N MET A 191 9.46 5.56 -5.54
CA MET A 191 8.89 6.74 -4.88
C MET A 191 9.90 7.35 -3.90
N TYR A 192 10.56 6.51 -3.10
CA TYR A 192 11.62 6.97 -2.19
C TYR A 192 12.71 7.76 -2.91
N LYS A 193 13.13 7.34 -4.12
CA LYS A 193 14.18 8.03 -4.88
C LYS A 193 13.80 9.49 -5.19
N PHE A 194 12.54 9.72 -5.57
CA PHE A 194 12.04 11.08 -5.84
C PHE A 194 11.85 11.88 -4.55
N GLU A 195 11.34 11.25 -3.50
CA GLU A 195 11.22 11.86 -2.18
C GLU A 195 12.59 12.25 -1.60
N GLU A 196 13.58 11.35 -1.68
CA GLU A 196 14.91 11.63 -1.20
C GLU A 196 15.61 12.71 -2.03
N GLY A 197 15.49 12.65 -3.35
CA GLY A 197 15.98 13.72 -4.22
C GLY A 197 15.40 15.08 -3.85
N ALA A 198 14.11 15.15 -3.52
CA ALA A 198 13.48 16.37 -3.04
C ALA A 198 14.04 16.82 -1.67
N ARG A 199 14.22 15.88 -0.71
CA ARG A 199 14.85 16.18 0.60
C ARG A 199 16.27 16.70 0.46
N GLN A 200 17.02 16.20 -0.52
CA GLN A 200 18.38 16.65 -0.82
C GLN A 200 18.41 17.94 -1.67
N GLY A 201 17.24 18.43 -2.11
CA GLY A 201 17.11 19.67 -2.88
C GLY A 201 17.62 19.59 -4.32
N VAL A 202 17.78 18.38 -4.89
CA VAL A 202 18.30 18.25 -6.26
C VAL A 202 17.31 18.78 -7.30
N LYS A 203 17.83 19.23 -8.44
CA LYS A 203 17.03 19.74 -9.56
C LYS A 203 16.19 18.67 -10.24
N GLY A 204 16.59 17.40 -10.11
CA GLY A 204 15.85 16.28 -10.64
C GLY A 204 16.46 14.94 -10.31
N VAL A 205 15.67 13.89 -10.54
CA VAL A 205 16.09 12.49 -10.38
C VAL A 205 15.73 11.71 -11.64
N LEU A 206 16.71 11.01 -12.21
CA LEU A 206 16.53 10.05 -13.29
C LEU A 206 16.87 8.66 -12.78
N ILE A 207 15.86 7.80 -12.66
CA ILE A 207 16.04 6.42 -12.21
C ILE A 207 16.42 5.55 -13.41
N ILE A 208 17.48 4.77 -13.29
CA ILE A 208 17.86 3.74 -14.26
C ILE A 208 16.88 2.56 -14.09
N HIS A 209 16.12 2.27 -15.15
CA HIS A 209 15.18 1.15 -15.14
C HIS A 209 15.90 -0.18 -15.40
N GLU A 210 15.55 -1.19 -14.59
CA GLU A 210 15.91 -2.59 -14.79
C GLU A 210 14.71 -3.42 -14.32
N ASP A 211 14.27 -4.39 -15.13
CA ASP A 211 13.00 -5.11 -14.93
C ASP A 211 12.90 -5.81 -13.57
N ARG A 212 13.94 -6.54 -13.17
CA ARG A 212 13.95 -7.24 -11.87
C ARG A 212 13.97 -6.24 -10.72
N GLY A 213 14.82 -5.22 -10.81
CA GLY A 213 14.96 -4.20 -9.78
C GLY A 213 13.69 -3.36 -9.60
N ALA A 214 13.00 -3.04 -10.69
CA ALA A 214 11.73 -2.33 -10.65
C ALA A 214 10.57 -3.23 -10.20
N GLY A 215 10.66 -4.54 -10.47
CA GLY A 215 9.59 -5.51 -10.28
C GLY A 215 8.52 -5.48 -11.39
N TYR A 216 8.80 -4.80 -12.51
CA TYR A 216 7.92 -4.69 -13.69
C TYR A 216 8.70 -4.19 -14.92
N PRO A 217 8.20 -4.49 -16.15
CA PRO A 217 8.84 -4.08 -17.39
C PRO A 217 8.65 -2.58 -17.69
N TRP A 218 9.47 -2.05 -18.60
CA TRP A 218 9.41 -0.65 -19.07
C TRP A 218 8.02 -0.18 -19.51
N SER A 219 7.21 -1.09 -20.06
CA SER A 219 5.84 -0.79 -20.48
C SER A 219 4.96 -0.23 -19.37
N VAL A 220 5.17 -0.64 -18.11
CA VAL A 220 4.44 -0.13 -16.92
C VAL A 220 4.87 1.31 -16.62
N VAL A 221 6.17 1.58 -16.61
CA VAL A 221 6.72 2.94 -16.41
C VAL A 221 6.18 3.92 -17.47
N ARG A 222 6.21 3.49 -18.72
CA ARG A 222 5.74 4.24 -19.88
C ARG A 222 4.23 4.54 -19.82
N ALA A 223 3.42 3.57 -19.42
CA ALA A 223 1.96 3.73 -19.32
C ALA A 223 1.57 4.78 -18.28
N SER A 224 2.26 4.81 -17.13
CA SER A 224 1.98 5.71 -16.03
C SER A 224 2.58 7.12 -16.17
N ALA A 225 3.40 7.38 -17.21
CA ALA A 225 4.14 8.63 -17.31
C ALA A 225 3.32 9.82 -17.83
N ARG A 226 2.22 9.56 -18.56
CA ARG A 226 1.44 10.62 -19.23
C ARG A 226 0.52 11.39 -18.28
N SER A 227 0.09 10.75 -17.22
CA SER A 227 -0.83 11.33 -16.25
C SER A 227 -0.42 10.94 -14.83
N LYS A 228 -0.45 11.91 -13.94
CA LYS A 228 -0.22 11.73 -12.51
C LYS A 228 -1.32 12.42 -11.74
N MET A 229 -1.61 11.93 -10.56
CA MET A 229 -2.50 12.59 -9.62
C MET A 229 -1.75 12.90 -8.34
N TYR A 230 -2.13 13.99 -7.70
CA TYR A 230 -1.54 14.46 -6.45
C TYR A 230 -2.66 14.94 -5.53
N VAL A 231 -2.49 14.78 -4.24
CA VAL A 231 -3.31 15.50 -3.27
C VAL A 231 -2.99 16.99 -3.41
N GLU A 232 -4.03 17.82 -3.54
CA GLU A 232 -3.82 19.27 -3.47
C GLU A 232 -3.44 19.65 -2.04
N SER A 233 -2.31 20.28 -1.87
CA SER A 233 -1.75 20.64 -0.56
C SER A 233 -1.24 22.06 -0.59
N ASP A 234 -1.47 22.78 0.49
CA ASP A 234 -0.88 24.10 0.75
C ASP A 234 0.58 24.00 1.25
N SER A 235 1.15 22.79 1.24
CA SER A 235 2.53 22.55 1.68
C SER A 235 3.53 23.27 0.76
N GLU A 236 4.44 24.02 1.36
CA GLU A 236 5.61 24.61 0.68
C GLU A 236 6.75 23.60 0.47
N ALA A 237 6.48 22.28 0.57
CA ALA A 237 7.48 21.25 0.40
C ALA A 237 8.12 21.34 -0.99
N TYR A 238 9.44 21.23 -1.01
CA TYR A 238 10.18 21.25 -2.27
C TYR A 238 9.87 20.00 -3.09
N HIS A 239 9.54 20.19 -4.37
CA HIS A 239 9.43 19.15 -5.38
C HIS A 239 10.47 19.34 -6.46
N CYS A 240 11.14 18.26 -6.86
CA CYS A 240 12.07 18.31 -7.97
C CYS A 240 11.36 18.76 -9.26
N PRO A 241 11.93 19.72 -10.02
CA PRO A 241 11.41 20.06 -11.35
C PRO A 241 11.31 18.87 -12.29
N LEU A 242 12.26 17.94 -12.21
CA LEU A 242 12.32 16.74 -13.05
C LEU A 242 12.33 15.47 -12.17
N ASN A 243 11.32 14.64 -12.34
CA ASN A 243 11.33 13.25 -11.92
C ASN A 243 11.16 12.37 -13.16
N GLY A 244 11.96 11.33 -13.31
CA GLY A 244 11.87 10.52 -14.51
C GLY A 244 12.65 9.22 -14.42
N TRP A 245 12.51 8.45 -15.49
CA TRP A 245 13.22 7.19 -15.68
C TRP A 245 13.96 7.23 -17.02
N ILE A 246 15.08 6.55 -17.09
CA ILE A 246 15.79 6.24 -18.32
C ILE A 246 15.95 4.73 -18.45
N GLN A 247 15.90 4.22 -19.68
CA GLN A 247 16.16 2.80 -19.93
C GLN A 247 17.61 2.45 -19.56
N GLN A 248 17.84 1.19 -19.18
CA GLN A 248 19.17 0.71 -18.80
C GLN A 248 20.22 0.93 -19.90
N GLU A 249 19.85 0.71 -21.16
CA GLU A 249 20.75 0.90 -22.30
C GLU A 249 21.17 2.37 -22.47
N VAL A 250 20.25 3.30 -22.21
CA VAL A 250 20.56 4.74 -22.20
C VAL A 250 21.56 5.07 -21.09
N ALA A 251 21.34 4.53 -19.90
CA ALA A 251 22.26 4.72 -18.77
C ALA A 251 23.63 4.10 -19.05
N ARG A 252 23.67 2.92 -19.64
CA ARG A 252 24.90 2.23 -20.05
C ARG A 252 25.73 3.08 -21.02
N GLN A 253 25.08 3.66 -22.04
CA GLN A 253 25.75 4.55 -22.99
C GLN A 253 26.21 5.85 -22.35
N LEU A 254 25.35 6.50 -21.52
CA LEU A 254 25.70 7.72 -20.78
C LEU A 254 26.97 7.52 -19.93
N LEU A 255 27.00 6.43 -19.15
CA LEU A 255 28.12 6.12 -18.24
C LEU A 255 29.38 5.74 -19.03
N ALA A 256 29.27 4.94 -20.08
CA ALA A 256 30.40 4.57 -20.95
C ALA A 256 31.06 5.78 -21.65
N ASP A 257 30.25 6.76 -22.02
CA ASP A 257 30.77 8.02 -22.60
C ASP A 257 31.54 8.86 -21.55
N ASN A 258 31.20 8.69 -20.26
CA ASN A 258 31.92 9.31 -19.14
C ASN A 258 33.11 8.46 -18.65
N GLY A 259 33.35 7.27 -19.23
CA GLY A 259 34.48 6.40 -18.89
C GLY A 259 34.17 5.37 -17.78
N TYR A 260 32.89 5.11 -17.52
CA TYR A 260 32.45 4.15 -16.49
C TYR A 260 31.71 2.96 -17.10
N ASP A 261 31.79 1.84 -16.44
CA ASP A 261 30.98 0.65 -16.72
C ASP A 261 29.81 0.55 -15.73
N LEU A 262 28.58 0.39 -16.22
CA LEU A 262 27.37 0.36 -15.37
C LEU A 262 27.38 -0.82 -14.39
N ASP A 263 27.81 -2.01 -14.84
CA ASP A 263 27.76 -3.21 -13.98
C ASP A 263 28.79 -3.10 -12.85
N GLN A 264 29.96 -2.51 -13.13
CA GLN A 264 30.94 -2.18 -12.10
C GLN A 264 30.40 -1.13 -11.12
N LEU A 265 29.73 -0.08 -11.63
CA LEU A 265 29.14 0.94 -10.77
C LEU A 265 28.02 0.39 -9.88
N ILE A 266 27.19 -0.54 -10.39
CA ILE A 266 26.20 -1.24 -9.57
C ILE A 266 26.87 -1.98 -8.42
N ALA A 267 27.96 -2.71 -8.70
CA ALA A 267 28.72 -3.44 -7.67
C ALA A 267 29.36 -2.49 -6.63
N GLU A 268 29.91 -1.36 -7.08
CA GLU A 268 30.47 -0.35 -6.17
C GLU A 268 29.38 0.36 -5.36
N ALA A 269 28.25 0.70 -5.97
CA ALA A 269 27.13 1.38 -5.31
C ALA A 269 26.46 0.52 -4.21
N LYS A 270 26.63 -0.80 -4.22
CA LYS A 270 26.20 -1.68 -3.13
C LYS A 270 26.97 -1.47 -1.82
N LYS A 271 28.19 -0.95 -1.88
CA LYS A 271 29.04 -0.78 -0.70
C LYS A 271 28.56 0.39 0.17
N PRO A 272 28.65 0.28 1.52
CA PRO A 272 28.25 1.35 2.43
C PRO A 272 29.06 2.65 2.23
N ASP A 273 30.33 2.53 1.88
CA ASP A 273 31.27 3.63 1.70
C ASP A 273 31.29 4.24 0.28
N PHE A 274 30.36 3.80 -0.59
CA PHE A 274 30.20 4.41 -1.92
C PHE A 274 30.06 5.94 -1.81
N LYS A 275 30.70 6.65 -2.74
CA LYS A 275 30.60 8.11 -2.84
C LYS A 275 30.03 8.50 -4.21
N PRO A 276 29.06 9.44 -4.22
CA PRO A 276 28.56 9.99 -5.48
C PRO A 276 29.65 10.82 -6.16
N PHE A 277 29.49 11.03 -7.47
CA PHE A 277 30.44 11.83 -8.26
C PHE A 277 29.76 12.50 -9.44
N ASP A 278 30.31 13.67 -9.83
CA ASP A 278 29.83 14.44 -10.99
C ASP A 278 30.16 13.72 -12.30
N LEU A 279 29.17 13.69 -13.20
CA LEU A 279 29.38 13.27 -14.58
C LEU A 279 29.74 14.51 -15.44
N LYS A 280 30.60 14.31 -16.46
CA LYS A 280 30.92 15.35 -17.45
C LYS A 280 29.80 15.44 -18.51
N SER A 281 28.55 15.41 -18.04
CA SER A 281 27.37 15.33 -18.88
C SER A 281 26.26 16.22 -18.33
N THR A 282 25.39 16.67 -19.25
CA THR A 282 24.24 17.50 -18.89
C THR A 282 22.95 16.97 -19.51
N VAL A 283 21.82 17.34 -18.92
CA VAL A 283 20.47 17.02 -19.41
C VAL A 283 19.74 18.30 -19.81
N SER A 284 19.03 18.24 -20.93
CA SER A 284 18.06 19.26 -21.34
C SER A 284 16.72 18.56 -21.64
N VAL A 285 15.64 19.07 -21.07
CA VAL A 285 14.28 18.53 -21.25
C VAL A 285 13.26 19.66 -21.10
N LYS A 286 12.20 19.60 -21.91
CA LYS A 286 11.02 20.46 -21.78
C LYS A 286 9.80 19.60 -21.50
N MET A 287 9.02 20.00 -20.50
CA MET A 287 7.73 19.41 -20.15
C MET A 287 6.64 20.48 -20.22
N GLU A 288 5.53 20.17 -20.85
CA GLU A 288 4.31 20.97 -20.85
C GLU A 288 3.23 20.22 -20.08
N ASN A 289 2.62 20.89 -19.08
CA ASN A 289 1.70 20.30 -18.16
C ASN A 289 0.32 20.97 -18.24
N THR A 290 -0.72 20.19 -18.19
CA THR A 290 -2.09 20.66 -17.97
C THR A 290 -2.65 20.09 -16.69
N PHE A 291 -3.46 20.86 -15.97
CA PHE A 291 -3.96 20.49 -14.65
C PHE A 291 -5.47 20.57 -14.60
N GLU A 292 -6.07 19.61 -13.90
CA GLU A 292 -7.48 19.60 -13.57
C GLU A 292 -7.62 19.36 -12.06
N ARG A 293 -8.46 20.19 -11.40
CA ARG A 293 -8.76 20.06 -9.98
C ARG A 293 -10.11 19.42 -9.80
N GLN A 294 -10.16 18.38 -9.02
CA GLN A 294 -11.33 17.57 -8.75
C GLN A 294 -11.34 17.13 -7.30
N GLU A 295 -12.44 16.59 -6.83
CA GLU A 295 -12.60 16.07 -5.49
C GLU A 295 -13.14 14.65 -5.55
N SER A 296 -12.60 13.76 -4.74
CA SER A 296 -13.06 12.37 -4.60
C SER A 296 -13.08 11.97 -3.13
N PRO A 297 -14.14 11.33 -2.61
CA PRO A 297 -14.25 11.11 -1.17
C PRO A 297 -13.54 9.83 -0.72
N ASN A 298 -12.88 9.90 0.44
CA ASN A 298 -12.77 8.72 1.30
C ASN A 298 -14.14 8.44 1.91
N VAL A 299 -14.52 7.17 2.03
CA VAL A 299 -15.75 6.76 2.74
C VAL A 299 -15.35 6.20 4.10
N VAL A 300 -15.85 6.80 5.18
CA VAL A 300 -15.41 6.50 6.54
C VAL A 300 -16.60 6.33 7.46
N GLY A 301 -16.66 5.19 8.13
CA GLY A 301 -17.60 4.93 9.20
C GLY A 301 -16.89 4.35 10.42
N TYR A 302 -17.49 4.45 11.60
CA TYR A 302 -16.88 3.90 12.80
C TYR A 302 -17.89 3.35 13.79
N ILE A 303 -17.43 2.43 14.64
CA ILE A 303 -18.16 1.94 15.83
C ILE A 303 -17.49 2.57 17.04
N PRO A 304 -18.21 3.34 17.85
CA PRO A 304 -17.66 3.94 19.05
C PRO A 304 -17.17 2.90 20.05
N GLY A 305 -16.02 3.15 20.65
CA GLY A 305 -15.54 2.39 21.80
C GLY A 305 -16.35 2.66 23.06
N SER A 306 -15.93 2.04 24.19
CA SER A 306 -16.60 2.18 25.51
C SER A 306 -16.51 3.59 26.09
N GLY A 307 -15.70 4.48 25.51
CA GLY A 307 -15.42 5.82 26.03
C GLY A 307 -14.27 5.88 27.05
N GLU A 308 -13.60 4.76 27.30
CA GLU A 308 -12.43 4.69 28.19
C GLU A 308 -11.18 5.30 27.53
N THR A 309 -11.13 5.33 26.21
CA THR A 309 -10.04 5.88 25.42
C THR A 309 -10.55 6.42 24.09
N ASP A 310 -9.79 7.32 23.47
CA ASP A 310 -9.98 7.81 22.10
C ASP A 310 -9.07 7.09 21.09
N GLU A 311 -8.41 6.01 21.50
CA GLU A 311 -7.64 5.13 20.64
C GLU A 311 -8.54 4.40 19.63
N SER A 312 -7.94 3.96 18.53
CA SER A 312 -8.69 3.26 17.46
C SER A 312 -7.91 2.10 16.84
N VAL A 313 -8.65 1.17 16.23
CA VAL A 313 -8.16 0.18 15.26
C VAL A 313 -8.82 0.51 13.93
N VAL A 314 -8.04 0.52 12.84
CA VAL A 314 -8.51 0.91 11.51
C VAL A 314 -8.51 -0.29 10.58
N TYR A 315 -9.62 -0.54 9.90
CA TYR A 315 -9.72 -1.47 8.78
C TYR A 315 -9.70 -0.69 7.47
N LEU A 316 -8.93 -1.18 6.50
CA LEU A 316 -8.72 -0.56 5.20
C LEU A 316 -9.09 -1.49 4.03
N GLY A 317 -9.69 -0.90 3.02
CA GLY A 317 -9.91 -1.47 1.70
C GLY A 317 -10.39 -0.38 0.76
N HIS A 318 -9.64 -0.11 -0.33
CA HIS A 318 -9.98 0.97 -1.26
C HIS A 318 -11.23 0.64 -2.06
N TRP A 319 -11.96 1.69 -2.43
CA TRP A 319 -13.18 1.54 -3.22
C TRP A 319 -12.98 1.82 -4.71
N ASP A 320 -11.97 2.60 -5.07
CA ASP A 320 -11.72 2.98 -6.46
C ASP A 320 -11.12 1.84 -7.29
N HIS A 321 -11.25 1.98 -8.62
CA HIS A 321 -10.56 1.13 -9.57
C HIS A 321 -10.33 1.88 -10.90
N LEU A 322 -9.98 1.17 -11.96
CA LEU A 322 -9.42 1.78 -13.17
C LEU A 322 -10.46 2.27 -14.19
N GLY A 323 -11.72 1.83 -14.08
CA GLY A 323 -12.76 2.16 -15.05
C GLY A 323 -12.65 1.34 -16.33
N TYR A 324 -12.25 1.96 -17.43
CA TYR A 324 -12.13 1.29 -18.73
C TYR A 324 -10.69 1.14 -19.16
N GLY A 325 -10.34 -0.01 -19.70
CA GLY A 325 -9.02 -0.36 -20.20
C GLY A 325 -8.99 -0.83 -21.65
N ALA A 326 -7.91 -1.51 -22.02
CA ALA A 326 -7.81 -2.15 -23.31
C ALA A 326 -8.83 -3.30 -23.43
N PRO A 327 -9.59 -3.40 -24.54
CA PRO A 327 -10.62 -4.41 -24.67
C PRO A 327 -10.05 -5.83 -24.76
N ILE A 328 -10.67 -6.75 -24.03
CA ILE A 328 -10.43 -8.20 -24.11
C ILE A 328 -11.74 -8.85 -24.54
N ASN A 329 -11.76 -9.58 -25.65
CA ASN A 329 -12.97 -10.19 -26.23
C ASN A 329 -14.13 -9.21 -26.44
N GLY A 330 -13.84 -7.93 -26.67
CA GLY A 330 -14.84 -6.87 -26.88
C GLY A 330 -15.30 -6.15 -25.61
N ASP A 331 -14.93 -6.62 -24.45
CA ASP A 331 -15.15 -5.97 -23.15
C ASP A 331 -13.94 -5.11 -22.77
N SER A 332 -14.19 -3.87 -22.32
CA SER A 332 -13.19 -2.92 -21.87
C SER A 332 -13.41 -2.43 -20.43
N LEU A 333 -14.54 -2.82 -19.80
CA LEU A 333 -14.86 -2.43 -18.44
C LEU A 333 -14.06 -3.27 -17.45
N ILE A 334 -13.33 -2.61 -16.57
CA ILE A 334 -12.55 -3.27 -15.50
C ILE A 334 -13.36 -3.15 -14.21
N ASN A 335 -14.12 -4.20 -13.89
CA ASN A 335 -15.05 -4.18 -12.76
C ASN A 335 -14.33 -4.20 -11.41
N GLY A 336 -13.14 -4.81 -11.32
CA GLY A 336 -12.37 -4.88 -10.08
C GLY A 336 -13.11 -5.64 -8.97
N ALA A 337 -13.53 -6.87 -9.24
CA ALA A 337 -14.21 -7.71 -8.26
C ALA A 337 -13.26 -8.14 -7.15
N THR A 338 -12.10 -8.69 -7.54
CA THR A 338 -11.04 -9.11 -6.61
C THR A 338 -10.14 -7.96 -6.20
N ASP A 339 -10.09 -6.90 -6.99
CA ASP A 339 -9.36 -5.65 -6.77
C ASP A 339 -10.29 -4.43 -6.88
N ASN A 340 -10.96 -3.96 -5.84
CA ASN A 340 -10.91 -4.42 -4.47
C ASN A 340 -12.34 -4.45 -3.86
N ALA A 341 -13.38 -4.80 -4.68
CA ALA A 341 -14.76 -4.88 -4.19
C ALA A 341 -14.90 -5.87 -3.02
N VAL A 342 -14.13 -6.96 -3.04
CA VAL A 342 -14.09 -7.96 -1.95
C VAL A 342 -13.65 -7.38 -0.62
N ALA A 343 -12.74 -6.40 -0.60
CA ALA A 343 -12.28 -5.78 0.65
C ALA A 343 -13.38 -4.91 1.28
N ILE A 344 -14.20 -4.26 0.48
CA ILE A 344 -15.37 -3.53 0.98
C ILE A 344 -16.38 -4.50 1.61
N ALA A 345 -16.66 -5.62 0.92
CA ALA A 345 -17.54 -6.66 1.45
C ALA A 345 -16.99 -7.25 2.78
N TRP A 346 -15.68 -7.52 2.83
CA TRP A 346 -14.97 -7.98 4.02
C TRP A 346 -15.08 -7.00 5.19
N MET A 347 -14.86 -5.69 4.96
CA MET A 347 -14.99 -4.65 5.98
C MET A 347 -16.42 -4.55 6.53
N LEU A 348 -17.43 -4.58 5.65
CA LEU A 348 -18.84 -4.51 6.06
C LEU A 348 -19.26 -5.72 6.91
N GLU A 349 -18.79 -6.92 6.56
CA GLU A 349 -19.09 -8.12 7.38
C GLU A 349 -18.33 -8.12 8.72
N ILE A 350 -17.10 -7.62 8.78
CA ILE A 350 -16.40 -7.40 10.05
C ILE A 350 -17.16 -6.37 10.90
N ALA A 351 -17.64 -5.29 10.31
CA ALA A 351 -18.45 -4.29 11.01
C ALA A 351 -19.72 -4.90 11.62
N ARG A 352 -20.42 -5.78 10.87
CA ARG A 352 -21.57 -6.53 11.39
C ARG A 352 -21.19 -7.39 12.59
N CYS A 353 -20.02 -8.02 12.58
CA CYS A 353 -19.53 -8.79 13.70
C CYS A 353 -19.30 -7.92 14.94
N PHE A 354 -18.71 -6.73 14.79
CA PHE A 354 -18.52 -5.80 15.90
C PHE A 354 -19.85 -5.26 16.45
N GLU A 355 -20.81 -4.91 15.59
CA GLU A 355 -22.15 -4.46 15.99
C GLU A 355 -22.95 -5.56 16.72
N ALA A 356 -22.68 -6.83 16.45
CA ALA A 356 -23.30 -7.96 17.13
C ALA A 356 -22.71 -8.25 18.52
N LEU A 357 -21.66 -7.56 18.94
CA LEU A 357 -21.10 -7.70 20.28
C LEU A 357 -22.05 -7.14 21.34
N PRO A 358 -22.19 -7.82 22.50
CA PRO A 358 -23.09 -7.38 23.57
C PRO A 358 -22.62 -6.11 24.31
N LYS A 359 -21.35 -5.71 24.09
CA LYS A 359 -20.73 -4.52 24.68
C LYS A 359 -19.76 -3.92 23.67
N ALA A 360 -19.64 -2.59 23.68
CA ALA A 360 -18.63 -1.89 22.92
C ALA A 360 -17.22 -2.34 23.30
N SER A 361 -16.33 -2.39 22.33
CA SER A 361 -14.90 -2.59 22.55
C SER A 361 -14.28 -1.40 23.29
N ARG A 362 -13.12 -1.55 23.90
CA ARG A 362 -12.43 -0.46 24.59
C ARG A 362 -12.05 0.66 23.60
N ARG A 363 -11.49 0.33 22.42
CA ARG A 363 -11.11 1.25 21.36
C ARG A 363 -12.23 1.45 20.34
N ASN A 364 -12.20 2.58 19.65
CA ASN A 364 -13.01 2.80 18.46
C ASN A 364 -12.59 1.84 17.33
N ILE A 365 -13.55 1.39 16.53
CA ILE A 365 -13.27 0.61 15.32
C ILE A 365 -13.62 1.48 14.12
N VAL A 366 -12.63 1.81 13.31
CA VAL A 366 -12.77 2.69 12.14
C VAL A 366 -12.69 1.84 10.87
N PHE A 367 -13.61 2.07 9.95
CA PHE A 367 -13.65 1.46 8.64
C PHE A 367 -13.41 2.58 7.62
N LEU A 368 -12.25 2.55 6.99
CA LEU A 368 -11.80 3.55 6.02
C LEU A 368 -11.70 2.89 4.65
N SER A 369 -12.55 3.36 3.73
CA SER A 369 -12.48 2.99 2.32
C SER A 369 -11.95 4.19 1.53
N PRO A 370 -10.62 4.23 1.25
CA PRO A 370 -9.99 5.38 0.62
C PRO A 370 -10.24 5.42 -0.89
N THR A 371 -10.07 6.62 -1.45
CA THR A 371 -10.09 6.91 -2.89
C THR A 371 -8.68 6.95 -3.47
N CYS A 372 -8.58 6.79 -4.79
CA CYS A 372 -7.33 6.99 -5.53
C CYS A 372 -6.16 6.14 -5.00
N GLU A 373 -6.43 4.91 -4.56
CA GLU A 373 -5.41 3.92 -4.24
C GLU A 373 -4.57 3.62 -5.48
N GLU A 374 -5.23 3.32 -6.60
CA GLU A 374 -4.68 2.94 -7.90
C GLU A 374 -3.74 4.00 -8.51
N THR A 375 -3.80 5.21 -7.98
CA THR A 375 -2.97 6.33 -8.43
C THR A 375 -1.94 6.77 -7.39
N GLY A 376 -1.75 5.97 -6.32
CA GLY A 376 -0.70 6.15 -5.32
C GLY A 376 -1.19 6.50 -3.92
N PHE A 377 -2.27 5.86 -3.46
CA PHE A 377 -2.79 5.93 -2.08
C PHE A 377 -3.22 7.35 -1.67
N LEU A 378 -3.75 8.14 -2.63
CA LEU A 378 -3.94 9.59 -2.39
C LEU A 378 -4.97 9.84 -1.29
N GLY A 379 -6.04 9.04 -1.24
CA GLY A 379 -7.04 9.12 -0.20
C GLY A 379 -6.45 8.87 1.19
N THR A 380 -5.63 7.83 1.32
CA THR A 380 -4.98 7.49 2.59
C THR A 380 -3.87 8.49 2.95
N LYS A 381 -3.10 8.98 1.97
CA LYS A 381 -2.14 10.08 2.20
C LYS A 381 -2.82 11.31 2.77
N TYR A 382 -3.96 11.69 2.17
CA TYR A 382 -4.74 12.81 2.69
C TYR A 382 -5.28 12.52 4.09
N TYR A 383 -5.79 11.30 4.33
CA TYR A 383 -6.31 10.91 5.64
C TYR A 383 -5.26 11.02 6.75
N VAL A 384 -4.02 10.55 6.53
CA VAL A 384 -2.98 10.62 7.56
C VAL A 384 -2.44 12.03 7.81
N GLU A 385 -2.66 12.96 6.88
CA GLU A 385 -2.36 14.39 7.04
C GLU A 385 -3.52 15.17 7.65
N HIS A 386 -4.76 14.75 7.39
CA HIS A 386 -6.01 15.35 7.89
C HIS A 386 -6.86 14.31 8.61
N PRO A 387 -6.34 13.71 9.70
CA PRO A 387 -6.96 12.54 10.30
C PRO A 387 -8.25 12.88 11.02
N LEU A 388 -9.26 12.02 10.82
CA LEU A 388 -10.53 12.10 11.57
C LEU A 388 -10.42 11.46 12.96
N PHE A 389 -9.44 10.59 13.16
CA PHE A 389 -9.02 10.02 14.43
C PHE A 389 -7.50 10.23 14.58
N PRO A 390 -7.00 10.71 15.75
CA PRO A 390 -5.58 11.03 15.91
C PRO A 390 -4.66 9.87 15.54
N ILE A 391 -3.74 10.09 14.61
CA ILE A 391 -2.86 9.00 14.08
C ILE A 391 -2.01 8.38 15.19
N GLU A 392 -1.53 9.19 16.12
CA GLU A 392 -0.75 8.73 17.27
C GLU A 392 -1.54 7.82 18.23
N LYS A 393 -2.88 7.79 18.10
CA LYS A 393 -3.80 6.95 18.86
C LYS A 393 -4.36 5.77 18.07
N VAL A 394 -3.96 5.62 16.82
CA VAL A 394 -4.29 4.42 16.04
C VAL A 394 -3.41 3.26 16.50
N ALA A 395 -4.00 2.24 17.12
CA ALA A 395 -3.27 1.10 17.64
C ALA A 395 -2.65 0.25 16.53
N ALA A 396 -3.43 -0.07 15.53
CA ALA A 396 -3.01 -0.81 14.34
C ALA A 396 -3.94 -0.54 13.17
N VAL A 397 -3.43 -0.81 11.98
CA VAL A 397 -4.19 -0.85 10.72
C VAL A 397 -4.25 -2.28 10.22
N ILE A 398 -5.43 -2.72 9.76
CA ILE A 398 -5.65 -4.03 9.14
C ILE A 398 -6.15 -3.79 7.72
N ASN A 399 -5.38 -4.19 6.73
CA ASN A 399 -5.62 -3.93 5.31
C ASN A 399 -5.92 -5.23 4.55
N LEU A 400 -6.92 -5.20 3.69
CA LEU A 400 -7.14 -6.23 2.68
C LEU A 400 -7.09 -5.57 1.30
N ASP A 401 -6.30 -6.17 0.43
CA ASP A 401 -6.13 -5.71 -0.94
C ASP A 401 -5.83 -6.92 -1.83
N VAL A 402 -6.61 -7.05 -2.89
CA VAL A 402 -6.65 -8.20 -3.79
C VAL A 402 -6.95 -9.51 -3.05
N PHE A 403 -8.15 -10.04 -3.18
CA PHE A 403 -8.50 -11.36 -2.65
C PHE A 403 -9.28 -12.19 -3.67
N PRO A 404 -8.66 -13.22 -4.28
CA PRO A 404 -9.35 -14.10 -5.22
C PRO A 404 -10.39 -15.00 -4.53
N LEU A 405 -11.50 -15.25 -5.22
CA LEU A 405 -12.63 -16.01 -4.71
C LEU A 405 -12.49 -17.51 -5.02
N TRP A 406 -11.43 -18.14 -4.49
CA TRP A 406 -11.05 -19.53 -4.77
C TRP A 406 -11.32 -20.51 -3.62
N GLY A 407 -12.15 -20.10 -2.64
CA GLY A 407 -12.44 -20.90 -1.45
C GLY A 407 -11.39 -20.78 -0.35
N GLU A 408 -11.46 -21.69 0.63
CA GLU A 408 -10.65 -21.63 1.84
C GLU A 408 -9.18 -21.95 1.64
N ASN A 409 -8.33 -21.35 2.48
CA ASN A 409 -6.88 -21.52 2.46
C ASN A 409 -6.34 -22.06 3.79
N ASN A 410 -5.26 -22.85 3.74
CA ASN A 410 -4.54 -23.34 4.90
C ASN A 410 -3.51 -22.32 5.42
N ASP A 411 -3.02 -21.45 4.54
CA ASP A 411 -2.07 -20.41 4.89
C ASP A 411 -2.74 -19.09 5.26
N VAL A 412 -1.98 -18.25 5.94
CA VAL A 412 -2.14 -16.79 6.00
C VAL A 412 -0.79 -16.21 5.62
N THR A 413 -0.69 -15.72 4.42
CA THR A 413 0.54 -15.07 3.92
C THR A 413 0.56 -13.62 4.40
N ILE A 414 1.61 -13.24 5.14
CA ILE A 414 1.83 -11.88 5.63
C ILE A 414 2.77 -11.15 4.69
N THR A 415 2.28 -10.12 4.02
CA THR A 415 3.10 -9.19 3.26
C THR A 415 3.72 -8.19 4.24
N GLY A 416 5.05 -8.13 4.31
CA GLY A 416 5.79 -7.39 5.33
C GLY A 416 6.03 -8.19 6.62
N TYR A 417 6.08 -9.53 6.53
CA TYR A 417 6.41 -10.41 7.65
C TYR A 417 7.73 -10.00 8.33
N GLY A 418 7.72 -9.97 9.66
CA GLY A 418 8.87 -9.59 10.47
C GLY A 418 8.90 -8.13 10.91
N ASN A 419 7.97 -7.29 10.45
CA ASN A 419 7.95 -5.87 10.80
C ASN A 419 7.44 -5.58 12.23
N SER A 420 6.51 -6.38 12.77
CA SER A 420 5.91 -6.12 14.08
C SER A 420 5.48 -7.40 14.80
N ASP A 421 5.11 -7.28 16.07
CA ASP A 421 4.56 -8.38 16.87
C ASP A 421 3.12 -8.78 16.49
N LEU A 422 2.48 -8.05 15.57
CA LEU A 422 1.21 -8.44 14.97
C LEU A 422 1.30 -9.82 14.29
N ASP A 423 2.47 -10.18 13.74
CA ASP A 423 2.68 -11.49 13.11
C ASP A 423 2.49 -12.63 14.11
N SER A 424 3.06 -12.49 15.30
CA SER A 424 2.92 -13.50 16.36
C SER A 424 1.50 -13.55 16.93
N THR A 425 0.83 -12.42 17.02
CA THR A 425 -0.58 -12.33 17.42
C THR A 425 -1.46 -13.05 16.41
N LEU A 426 -1.30 -12.77 15.12
CA LEU A 426 -2.06 -13.42 14.06
C LEU A 426 -1.78 -14.93 14.00
N ALA A 427 -0.52 -15.35 14.24
CA ALA A 427 -0.14 -16.77 14.30
C ALA A 427 -0.88 -17.55 15.39
N VAL A 428 -1.13 -16.93 16.54
CA VAL A 428 -1.91 -17.54 17.62
C VAL A 428 -3.39 -17.65 17.22
N LEU A 429 -3.95 -16.60 16.64
CA LEU A 429 -5.36 -16.53 16.25
C LEU A 429 -5.70 -17.41 15.04
N ALA A 430 -4.75 -17.70 14.16
CA ALA A 430 -4.94 -18.56 13.00
C ALA A 430 -5.06 -20.07 13.36
N LYS A 431 -4.44 -20.51 14.47
CA LYS A 431 -4.42 -21.92 14.88
C LYS A 431 -5.79 -22.58 15.03
N PRO A 432 -6.79 -21.95 15.71
CA PRO A 432 -8.13 -22.54 15.83
C PRO A 432 -8.83 -22.78 14.49
N TYR A 433 -8.44 -22.03 13.43
CA TYR A 433 -8.96 -22.20 12.08
C TYR A 433 -8.20 -23.27 11.27
N GLY A 434 -7.19 -23.91 11.88
CA GLY A 434 -6.33 -24.88 11.21
C GLY A 434 -5.40 -24.23 10.18
N ARG A 435 -5.10 -22.93 10.36
CA ARG A 435 -4.26 -22.15 9.45
C ARG A 435 -2.87 -21.90 10.05
N TYR A 436 -1.90 -21.70 9.16
CA TYR A 436 -0.53 -21.35 9.52
C TYR A 436 -0.08 -20.08 8.83
N ILE A 437 0.83 -19.34 9.49
CA ILE A 437 1.41 -18.12 8.93
C ILE A 437 2.58 -18.48 8.02
N MET A 438 2.70 -17.76 6.91
CA MET A 438 3.90 -17.79 6.07
C MET A 438 4.30 -16.38 5.62
N PRO A 439 5.61 -16.13 5.43
CA PRO A 439 6.07 -14.91 4.78
C PRO A 439 5.61 -14.84 3.32
N ASP A 440 5.50 -13.63 2.79
CA ASP A 440 5.31 -13.42 1.36
C ASP A 440 6.51 -14.00 0.57
N PRO A 441 6.29 -14.98 -0.32
CA PRO A 441 7.38 -15.59 -1.09
C PRO A 441 8.02 -14.63 -2.09
N ASP A 442 7.31 -13.55 -2.46
CA ASP A 442 7.74 -12.58 -3.46
C ASP A 442 8.11 -11.20 -2.82
N ALA A 443 8.53 -11.20 -1.55
CA ALA A 443 8.85 -9.99 -0.80
C ALA A 443 9.91 -9.08 -1.47
N TYR A 444 10.73 -9.63 -2.41
CA TYR A 444 11.70 -8.88 -3.21
C TYR A 444 11.06 -7.81 -4.11
N ASN A 445 9.77 -7.94 -4.44
CA ASN A 445 9.04 -6.99 -5.30
C ASN A 445 8.47 -5.77 -4.54
N GLY A 446 8.59 -5.76 -3.20
CA GLY A 446 8.17 -4.65 -2.36
C GLY A 446 6.65 -4.43 -2.28
N MET A 447 5.84 -5.50 -2.33
CA MET A 447 4.38 -5.42 -2.22
C MET A 447 3.91 -4.75 -0.92
N PHE A 448 4.67 -4.87 0.18
CA PHE A 448 4.37 -4.19 1.44
C PHE A 448 4.23 -2.67 1.30
N TYR A 449 4.85 -2.07 0.30
CA TYR A 449 4.84 -0.62 0.05
C TYR A 449 3.83 -0.20 -1.04
N ARG A 450 2.89 -1.10 -1.42
CA ARG A 450 2.03 -0.91 -2.59
C ARG A 450 0.53 -0.94 -2.29
N SER A 451 0.11 -0.65 -1.05
CA SER A 451 -1.29 -0.54 -0.69
C SER A 451 -1.53 0.47 0.43
N ASP A 452 -2.76 0.77 0.73
CA ASP A 452 -3.25 1.85 1.60
C ASP A 452 -2.78 1.83 3.06
N HIS A 453 -2.32 0.69 3.58
CA HIS A 453 -1.72 0.64 4.91
C HIS A 453 -0.41 1.42 5.00
N PHE A 454 0.28 1.59 3.85
CA PHE A 454 1.63 2.12 3.85
C PHE A 454 1.74 3.59 4.31
N PRO A 455 0.86 4.54 3.95
CA PRO A 455 0.88 5.88 4.52
C PRO A 455 0.77 5.91 6.06
N PHE A 456 0.03 4.99 6.67
CA PHE A 456 0.01 4.83 8.14
C PHE A 456 1.34 4.30 8.68
N VAL A 457 1.95 3.33 8.00
CA VAL A 457 3.28 2.81 8.33
C VAL A 457 4.32 3.91 8.32
N GLN A 458 4.30 4.79 7.31
CA GLN A 458 5.17 5.97 7.24
C GLN A 458 4.98 6.94 8.42
N ARG A 459 3.84 6.90 9.10
CA ARG A 459 3.56 7.64 10.36
C ARG A 459 3.88 6.82 11.61
N GLY A 460 4.46 5.62 11.48
CA GLY A 460 4.86 4.75 12.58
C GLY A 460 3.73 3.91 13.18
N VAL A 461 2.58 3.80 12.51
CA VAL A 461 1.47 2.93 12.93
C VAL A 461 1.73 1.51 12.43
N PRO A 462 1.79 0.47 13.30
CA PRO A 462 1.89 -0.92 12.87
C PRO A 462 0.71 -1.33 12.00
N ALA A 463 0.99 -2.07 10.92
CA ALA A 463 -0.03 -2.53 9.99
C ALA A 463 0.05 -4.03 9.77
N MET A 464 -1.12 -4.66 9.63
CA MET A 464 -1.28 -6.03 9.17
C MET A 464 -1.84 -6.02 7.74
N PHE A 465 -1.05 -6.54 6.80
CA PHE A 465 -1.46 -6.78 5.43
C PHE A 465 -1.23 -8.25 5.13
N ALA A 466 -2.29 -9.04 5.19
CA ALA A 466 -2.21 -10.49 5.09
C ALA A 466 -3.49 -11.11 4.53
N LYS A 467 -3.35 -12.25 3.89
CA LYS A 467 -4.44 -13.05 3.32
C LYS A 467 -4.00 -14.49 3.07
N GLY A 468 -4.95 -15.41 2.97
CA GLY A 468 -4.69 -16.76 2.47
C GLY A 468 -4.81 -16.82 0.96
N TRP A 469 -3.80 -17.35 0.28
CA TRP A 469 -3.86 -17.59 -1.17
C TRP A 469 -2.76 -18.52 -1.72
N ASN A 470 -1.78 -18.90 -0.88
CA ASN A 470 -0.65 -19.72 -1.32
C ASN A 470 -0.82 -21.23 -1.05
N ASP A 471 -1.85 -21.63 -0.29
CA ASP A 471 -2.13 -23.03 0.02
C ASP A 471 -3.65 -23.26 0.09
N ASN A 472 -4.28 -23.45 -1.08
CA ASN A 472 -5.71 -23.69 -1.14
C ASN A 472 -6.07 -24.99 -0.44
N ARG A 473 -7.10 -24.96 0.42
CA ARG A 473 -7.47 -26.10 1.28
C ARG A 473 -7.90 -27.33 0.49
N GLN A 474 -8.54 -27.13 -0.66
CA GLN A 474 -9.03 -28.21 -1.50
C GLN A 474 -7.99 -28.70 -2.51
N HIS A 475 -7.23 -27.76 -3.10
CA HIS A 475 -6.38 -28.04 -4.26
C HIS A 475 -4.88 -28.03 -3.96
N GLY A 476 -4.46 -27.46 -2.82
CA GLY A 476 -3.06 -27.41 -2.37
C GLY A 476 -2.23 -26.30 -3.01
N LYS A 477 -0.94 -26.30 -2.66
CA LYS A 477 0.02 -25.23 -2.98
C LYS A 477 0.34 -25.05 -4.46
N GLU A 478 0.55 -26.16 -5.18
CA GLU A 478 0.93 -26.09 -6.59
C GLU A 478 -0.19 -25.48 -7.43
N TRP A 479 -1.44 -25.90 -7.17
CA TRP A 479 -2.60 -25.29 -7.81
C TRP A 479 -2.73 -23.80 -7.48
N ALA A 480 -2.57 -23.43 -6.19
CA ALA A 480 -2.63 -22.04 -5.77
C ALA A 480 -1.58 -21.18 -6.51
N LYS A 481 -0.34 -21.69 -6.62
CA LYS A 481 0.74 -21.03 -7.36
C LYS A 481 0.40 -20.81 -8.84
N GLU A 482 -0.21 -21.81 -9.48
CA GLU A 482 -0.67 -21.68 -10.87
C GLU A 482 -1.78 -20.62 -11.00
N GLN A 483 -2.75 -20.62 -10.08
CA GLN A 483 -3.84 -19.63 -10.10
C GLN A 483 -3.32 -18.20 -9.83
N ILE A 484 -2.37 -18.03 -8.90
CA ILE A 484 -1.74 -16.73 -8.65
C ILE A 484 -1.02 -16.22 -9.91
N ALA A 485 -0.22 -17.06 -10.56
CA ALA A 485 0.46 -16.69 -11.79
C ALA A 485 -0.54 -16.30 -12.91
N LYS A 486 -1.64 -17.05 -13.02
CA LYS A 486 -2.72 -16.77 -13.97
C LYS A 486 -3.45 -15.47 -13.62
N TYR A 487 -3.75 -15.22 -12.35
CA TYR A 487 -4.37 -13.99 -11.87
C TYR A 487 -3.56 -12.75 -12.30
N TRP A 488 -2.27 -12.72 -12.00
CA TRP A 488 -1.39 -11.62 -12.40
C TRP A 488 -1.28 -11.47 -13.93
N ALA A 489 -1.26 -12.58 -14.66
CA ALA A 489 -1.13 -12.57 -16.12
C ALA A 489 -2.42 -12.20 -16.85
N GLU A 490 -3.59 -12.62 -16.36
CA GLU A 490 -4.83 -12.62 -17.12
C GLU A 490 -5.97 -11.81 -16.50
N THR A 491 -5.92 -11.51 -15.18
CA THR A 491 -7.04 -10.92 -14.44
C THR A 491 -6.71 -9.54 -13.85
N TYR A 492 -5.57 -9.40 -13.19
CA TYR A 492 -5.19 -8.17 -12.52
C TYR A 492 -5.18 -6.97 -13.47
N HIS A 493 -5.96 -5.93 -13.13
CA HIS A 493 -6.15 -4.71 -13.91
C HIS A 493 -6.69 -4.95 -15.34
N LYS A 494 -7.55 -5.94 -15.49
CA LYS A 494 -8.15 -6.31 -16.79
C LYS A 494 -9.67 -6.48 -16.70
N PRO A 495 -10.38 -6.42 -17.84
CA PRO A 495 -11.84 -6.66 -17.89
C PRO A 495 -12.26 -8.05 -17.40
N THR A 496 -11.34 -8.97 -17.25
CA THR A 496 -11.60 -10.31 -16.70
C THR A 496 -11.69 -10.34 -15.17
N ASP A 497 -11.37 -9.23 -14.47
CA ASP A 497 -11.61 -9.11 -13.02
C ASP A 497 -13.06 -8.70 -12.75
N GLN A 498 -13.96 -9.63 -12.86
CA GLN A 498 -15.40 -9.48 -12.62
C GLN A 498 -15.91 -10.64 -11.76
N THR A 499 -17.13 -10.53 -11.25
CA THR A 499 -17.78 -11.62 -10.51
C THR A 499 -18.23 -12.72 -11.46
N HIS A 500 -18.06 -13.98 -11.03
CA HIS A 500 -18.48 -15.18 -11.74
C HIS A 500 -19.39 -16.02 -10.83
N PRO A 501 -20.72 -15.75 -10.78
CA PRO A 501 -21.63 -16.34 -9.82
C PRO A 501 -21.65 -17.86 -9.77
N GLU A 502 -21.28 -18.51 -10.88
CA GLU A 502 -21.26 -19.99 -11.03
C GLU A 502 -19.97 -20.63 -10.46
N SER A 503 -18.89 -19.88 -10.29
CA SER A 503 -17.57 -20.40 -9.92
C SER A 503 -16.93 -19.72 -8.71
N ASP A 504 -17.39 -18.53 -8.31
CA ASP A 504 -16.82 -17.80 -7.19
C ASP A 504 -17.17 -18.47 -5.85
N ASP A 505 -16.14 -18.84 -5.11
CA ASP A 505 -16.25 -19.42 -3.78
C ASP A 505 -15.82 -18.41 -2.69
N TYR A 506 -16.81 -17.79 -2.07
CA TYR A 506 -16.64 -16.80 -1.01
C TYR A 506 -16.29 -17.39 0.36
N SER A 507 -16.19 -18.72 0.50
CA SER A 507 -15.86 -19.36 1.78
C SER A 507 -14.48 -18.92 2.31
N GLY A 508 -13.51 -18.68 1.41
CA GLY A 508 -12.21 -18.14 1.79
C GLY A 508 -12.29 -16.70 2.32
N LEU A 509 -13.10 -15.86 1.68
CA LEU A 509 -13.30 -14.49 2.16
C LEU A 509 -14.01 -14.46 3.53
N LEU A 510 -14.98 -15.36 3.75
CA LEU A 510 -15.60 -15.53 5.08
C LEU A 510 -14.59 -15.99 6.14
N GLN A 511 -13.65 -16.85 5.77
CA GLN A 511 -12.56 -17.27 6.64
C GLN A 511 -11.67 -16.08 7.05
N GLU A 512 -11.39 -15.15 6.12
CA GLU A 512 -10.68 -13.91 6.43
C GLU A 512 -11.50 -12.96 7.31
N VAL A 513 -12.80 -12.81 7.07
CA VAL A 513 -13.69 -12.03 7.96
C VAL A 513 -13.56 -12.50 9.40
N GLN A 514 -13.65 -13.82 9.64
CA GLN A 514 -13.62 -14.39 10.97
C GLN A 514 -12.26 -14.20 11.66
N LEU A 515 -11.17 -14.45 10.95
CA LEU A 515 -9.82 -14.33 11.50
C LEU A 515 -9.46 -12.86 11.81
N PHE A 516 -9.74 -11.95 10.88
CA PHE A 516 -9.42 -10.55 11.07
C PHE A 516 -10.39 -9.81 12.00
N PHE A 517 -11.61 -10.31 12.16
CA PHE A 517 -12.45 -9.89 13.28
C PHE A 517 -11.83 -10.28 14.62
N ASP A 518 -11.33 -11.52 14.78
CA ASP A 518 -10.66 -11.96 16.01
C ASP A 518 -9.42 -11.11 16.30
N LEU A 519 -8.61 -10.78 15.28
CA LEU A 519 -7.45 -9.89 15.43
C LEU A 519 -7.87 -8.49 15.89
N GLY A 520 -8.82 -7.88 15.19
CA GLY A 520 -9.30 -6.56 15.56
C GLY A 520 -9.99 -6.50 16.91
N TYR A 521 -10.75 -7.56 17.29
CA TYR A 521 -11.37 -7.67 18.61
C TYR A 521 -10.32 -7.73 19.72
N GLN A 522 -9.24 -8.48 19.53
CA GLN A 522 -8.12 -8.53 20.46
C GLN A 522 -7.48 -7.14 20.58
N LEU A 523 -7.07 -6.55 19.47
CA LEU A 523 -6.47 -5.21 19.43
C LEU A 523 -7.37 -4.12 20.00
N ALA A 524 -8.67 -4.26 19.82
CA ALA A 524 -9.65 -3.28 20.32
C ALA A 524 -9.85 -3.32 21.83
N ASN A 525 -9.50 -4.43 22.49
CA ASN A 525 -9.74 -4.63 23.93
C ASN A 525 -8.46 -4.76 24.77
N GLU A 526 -7.30 -4.98 24.16
CA GLU A 526 -6.03 -5.03 24.87
C GLU A 526 -5.56 -3.65 25.32
N GLU A 527 -4.79 -3.61 26.41
CA GLU A 527 -4.02 -2.44 26.82
C GLU A 527 -2.70 -2.39 26.02
N GLY A 528 -2.21 -1.18 25.74
CA GLY A 528 -0.96 -0.97 25.00
C GLY A 528 -1.14 -1.04 23.48
N TYR A 529 -0.02 -0.94 22.78
CA TYR A 529 0.05 -0.90 21.32
C TYR A 529 0.91 -2.04 20.79
N PRO A 530 0.62 -2.57 19.59
CA PRO A 530 1.55 -3.45 18.90
C PRO A 530 2.92 -2.77 18.73
N LYS A 531 3.99 -3.58 18.74
CA LYS A 531 5.36 -3.09 18.71
C LYS A 531 6.02 -3.42 17.39
N TRP A 532 6.70 -2.44 16.83
CA TRP A 532 7.60 -2.67 15.72
C TRP A 532 8.77 -3.57 16.13
N ASN A 533 9.23 -4.40 15.21
CA ASN A 533 10.54 -5.02 15.32
C ASN A 533 11.58 -3.89 15.36
N PRO A 534 12.52 -3.88 16.35
CA PRO A 534 13.54 -2.85 16.44
C PRO A 534 14.42 -2.68 15.20
N LYS A 535 14.47 -3.70 14.34
CA LYS A 535 15.19 -3.66 13.06
C LYS A 535 14.37 -3.07 11.91
N SER A 536 13.07 -2.88 12.09
CA SER A 536 12.23 -2.25 11.07
C SER A 536 12.62 -0.78 10.91
N GLU A 537 12.72 -0.31 9.68
CA GLU A 537 12.95 1.09 9.32
C GLU A 537 11.89 2.06 9.89
N PHE A 538 10.72 1.54 10.27
CA PHE A 538 9.61 2.31 10.85
C PHE A 538 9.58 2.31 12.38
N ALA A 539 10.46 1.57 13.07
CA ALA A 539 10.41 1.37 14.52
C ALA A 539 10.54 2.67 15.34
N ASN A 540 11.18 3.69 14.78
CA ASN A 540 11.50 4.93 15.49
C ASN A 540 10.71 6.15 14.98
N VAL A 541 9.75 5.97 14.10
CA VAL A 541 8.98 7.07 13.49
C VAL A 541 8.02 7.67 14.50
N LEU A 542 7.27 6.85 15.22
CA LEU A 542 6.33 7.27 16.24
C LEU A 542 6.80 6.77 17.61
N LYS A 543 7.05 7.70 18.52
CA LYS A 543 7.38 7.38 19.92
C LYS A 543 6.09 7.32 20.73
N ARG A 544 5.73 6.15 21.22
CA ARG A 544 4.56 5.88 22.06
C ARG A 544 4.98 5.46 23.46
#